data_ef561e206b91b4d9783f64554331b241
#
_entry.id   ef561e206b91b4d9783f64554331b241
#
_cell.length_a   1.000
_cell.length_b   1.000
_cell.length_c   1.000
_cell.angle_alpha   90.00
_cell.angle_beta   90.00
_cell.angle_gamma   90.00
#
_symmetry.space_group_name_H-M   'P 1'
#
loop_
_entity.id
_entity.type
_entity.pdbx_description
1 polymer ?
#
loop_
_entity_poly.entity_id
_entity_poly.type
_entity_poly.pdbx_seq_one_letter_code
_entity_poly.pdbx_strand_id
1 'polypeptide(L)'
;MTASSPSLLQRLKRLSLVTQIVIGLIAGIALALIAPDMAKSTAFIGKVFVSALKAVAPILVFVLVMASIANHKHGQETHIRPILFLYLLGTFAAAVVAVVASMTFPSSLVLSTQDVAVTAPGGIGEVLQSLLLSVVDNPVSALMNANFIGILAWAIGMGVAIRHAGNTTREVLGDLSNGVTVIVRLVISFAPLGIFGLVASTLATSGFGALIGYAHLLAVLLGCMLFVALVMNPLIVFWKLRRNPYPLVLTCLRESGITAFFTRSSAANIPVNLELSKRLGLHEDTYSVSIPLGATINMAGAAITITVLTLAAVHTLGIAVDIPTAILLSVVAAICACGASGVAGGSLLLIPLACSLFGIPSEIAMQVVAVGFIIGVLQDSAETALNSSTDVLFTAAACLGEEQKAERLA
;
A
#
# COMPACT_ATOMS: atom_id res chain seq x y z
N MET A 1 47.17 8.68 16.70
CA MET A 1 46.24 8.30 15.62
C MET A 1 45.02 9.21 15.74
N THR A 2 44.99 10.27 14.95
CA THR A 2 43.84 11.22 14.92
C THR A 2 42.72 10.56 14.16
N ALA A 3 41.64 10.21 14.87
CA ALA A 3 40.41 9.74 14.25
C ALA A 3 39.87 10.86 13.37
N SER A 4 39.95 10.71 12.04
CA SER A 4 39.34 11.64 11.10
C SER A 4 37.84 11.72 11.37
N SER A 5 37.34 12.95 11.58
CA SER A 5 35.90 13.16 11.74
C SER A 5 35.14 12.56 10.51
N PRO A 6 34.09 11.77 10.71
CA PRO A 6 33.40 11.13 9.62
C PRO A 6 32.87 12.21 8.66
N SER A 7 33.09 12.01 7.36
CA SER A 7 32.62 12.93 6.31
C SER A 7 31.09 13.11 6.39
N LEU A 8 30.58 14.26 5.95
CA LEU A 8 29.14 14.57 5.90
C LEU A 8 28.33 13.44 5.24
N LEU A 9 28.85 12.85 4.15
CA LEU A 9 28.28 11.69 3.46
C LEU A 9 28.20 10.43 4.34
N GLN A 10 29.22 10.20 5.19
CA GLN A 10 29.20 9.06 6.13
C GLN A 10 28.21 9.28 7.27
N ARG A 11 28.00 10.51 7.70
CA ARG A 11 26.97 10.87 8.69
C ARG A 11 25.58 10.71 8.12
N LEU A 12 25.32 11.16 6.89
CA LEU A 12 24.03 11.01 6.20
C LEU A 12 23.67 9.53 6.00
N LYS A 13 24.61 8.69 5.60
CA LYS A 13 24.38 7.22 5.44
C LYS A 13 24.03 6.50 6.74
N ARG A 14 24.32 7.06 7.89
CA ARG A 14 23.93 6.52 9.21
C ARG A 14 22.52 6.90 9.65
N LEU A 15 21.89 7.87 8.96
CA LEU A 15 20.52 8.29 9.25
C LEU A 15 19.52 7.29 8.69
N SER A 16 18.35 7.19 9.32
CA SER A 16 17.24 6.40 8.76
C SER A 16 16.82 6.94 7.39
N LEU A 17 16.29 6.08 6.52
CA LEU A 17 15.78 6.48 5.21
C LEU A 17 14.73 7.59 5.33
N VAL A 18 13.86 7.50 6.35
CA VAL A 18 12.86 8.54 6.67
C VAL A 18 13.52 9.89 6.91
N THR A 19 14.54 9.95 7.76
CA THR A 19 15.27 11.19 8.05
C THR A 19 15.92 11.76 6.79
N GLN A 20 16.50 10.90 5.93
CA GLN A 20 17.07 11.32 4.66
C GLN A 20 16.00 11.88 3.70
N ILE A 21 14.81 11.29 3.65
CA ILE A 21 13.67 11.78 2.86
C ILE A 21 13.21 13.15 3.35
N VAL A 22 13.07 13.34 4.67
CA VAL A 22 12.70 14.64 5.26
C VAL A 22 13.75 15.70 4.94
N ILE A 23 15.03 15.38 5.03
CA ILE A 23 16.13 16.28 4.64
C ILE A 23 16.01 16.64 3.15
N GLY A 24 15.79 15.65 2.28
CA GLY A 24 15.59 15.86 0.84
C GLY A 24 14.40 16.78 0.54
N LEU A 25 13.28 16.55 1.23
CA LEU A 25 12.07 17.39 1.13
C LEU A 25 12.35 18.85 1.50
N ILE A 26 12.94 19.08 2.69
CA ILE A 26 13.27 20.41 3.18
C ILE A 26 14.29 21.11 2.26
N ALA A 27 15.32 20.39 1.82
CA ALA A 27 16.30 20.93 0.89
C ALA A 27 15.69 21.29 -0.47
N GLY A 28 14.72 20.49 -0.98
CA GLY A 28 13.98 20.77 -2.20
C GLY A 28 13.13 22.03 -2.09
N ILE A 29 12.42 22.20 -0.98
CA ILE A 29 11.65 23.41 -0.68
C ILE A 29 12.58 24.64 -0.62
N ALA A 30 13.68 24.53 0.13
CA ALA A 30 14.65 25.60 0.28
C ALA A 30 15.27 26.01 -1.07
N LEU A 31 15.64 25.05 -1.92
CA LEU A 31 16.18 25.31 -3.25
C LEU A 31 15.15 26.03 -4.15
N ALA A 32 13.90 25.61 -4.11
CA ALA A 32 12.83 26.24 -4.89
C ALA A 32 12.60 27.72 -4.50
N LEU A 33 12.79 28.05 -3.20
CA LEU A 33 12.65 29.39 -2.69
C LEU A 33 13.85 30.32 -3.02
N ILE A 34 15.06 29.76 -2.90
CA ILE A 34 16.29 30.55 -3.00
C ILE A 34 16.72 30.69 -4.47
N ALA A 35 16.60 29.62 -5.25
CA ALA A 35 17.08 29.56 -6.63
C ALA A 35 16.09 28.78 -7.55
N PRO A 36 14.94 29.36 -7.92
CA PRO A 36 13.90 28.67 -8.69
C PRO A 36 14.39 28.07 -10.02
N ASP A 37 15.29 28.75 -10.73
CA ASP A 37 15.78 28.21 -12.00
C ASP A 37 16.70 27.00 -11.82
N MET A 38 17.52 26.99 -10.77
CA MET A 38 18.27 25.79 -10.40
C MET A 38 17.33 24.66 -9.95
N ALA A 39 16.26 24.98 -9.22
CA ALA A 39 15.26 24.01 -8.79
C ALA A 39 14.57 23.33 -9.99
N LYS A 40 14.23 24.08 -11.05
CA LYS A 40 13.70 23.49 -12.31
C LYS A 40 14.66 22.48 -12.92
N SER A 41 15.97 22.73 -12.89
CA SER A 41 16.98 21.82 -13.43
C SER A 41 17.05 20.48 -12.68
N THR A 42 16.61 20.42 -11.42
CA THR A 42 16.55 19.18 -10.64
C THR A 42 15.45 18.22 -11.07
N ALA A 43 14.54 18.63 -11.97
CA ALA A 43 13.48 17.78 -12.52
C ALA A 43 14.02 16.47 -13.10
N PHE A 44 15.24 16.48 -13.68
CA PHE A 44 15.89 15.28 -14.20
C PHE A 44 16.11 14.21 -13.11
N ILE A 45 16.52 14.60 -11.91
CA ILE A 45 16.75 13.68 -10.77
C ILE A 45 15.42 13.02 -10.37
N GLY A 46 14.36 13.82 -10.26
CA GLY A 46 13.02 13.30 -9.98
C GLY A 46 12.53 12.36 -11.08
N LYS A 47 12.73 12.72 -12.35
CA LYS A 47 12.34 11.87 -13.50
C LYS A 47 13.08 10.54 -13.51
N VAL A 48 14.38 10.51 -13.21
CA VAL A 48 15.17 9.27 -13.11
C VAL A 48 14.61 8.37 -12.02
N PHE A 49 14.28 8.93 -10.85
CA PHE A 49 13.70 8.16 -9.75
C PHE A 49 12.35 7.55 -10.14
N VAL A 50 11.43 8.33 -10.73
CA VAL A 50 10.12 7.84 -11.19
C VAL A 50 10.28 6.76 -12.27
N SER A 51 11.23 6.95 -13.20
CA SER A 51 11.53 5.94 -14.24
C SER A 51 12.07 4.64 -13.64
N ALA A 52 12.91 4.71 -12.61
CA ALA A 52 13.40 3.53 -11.91
C ALA A 52 12.26 2.78 -11.18
N LEU A 53 11.32 3.50 -10.55
CA LEU A 53 10.12 2.90 -9.97
C LEU A 53 9.25 2.22 -11.04
N LYS A 54 9.02 2.90 -12.17
CA LYS A 54 8.28 2.35 -13.32
C LYS A 54 8.91 1.06 -13.84
N ALA A 55 10.23 0.98 -13.89
CA ALA A 55 10.95 -0.19 -14.39
C ALA A 55 10.78 -1.43 -13.49
N VAL A 56 10.72 -1.26 -12.17
CA VAL A 56 10.64 -2.39 -11.22
C VAL A 56 9.21 -2.80 -10.87
N ALA A 57 8.22 -1.92 -11.04
CA ALA A 57 6.85 -2.17 -10.59
C ALA A 57 6.20 -3.41 -11.26
N PRO A 58 6.27 -3.64 -12.58
CA PRO A 58 5.65 -4.80 -13.22
C PRO A 58 6.19 -6.13 -12.70
N ILE A 59 7.51 -6.26 -12.62
CA ILE A 59 8.16 -7.50 -12.16
C ILE A 59 7.92 -7.73 -10.66
N LEU A 60 7.87 -6.64 -9.87
CA LEU A 60 7.55 -6.72 -8.46
C LEU A 60 6.16 -7.32 -8.26
N VAL A 61 5.13 -6.72 -8.86
CA VAL A 61 3.74 -7.19 -8.74
C VAL A 61 3.61 -8.64 -9.17
N PHE A 62 4.19 -9.00 -10.32
CA PHE A 62 4.13 -10.37 -10.84
C PHE A 62 4.74 -11.39 -9.86
N VAL A 63 5.98 -11.16 -9.46
CA VAL A 63 6.74 -12.14 -8.66
C VAL A 63 6.20 -12.22 -7.22
N LEU A 64 5.90 -11.08 -6.58
CA LEU A 64 5.42 -11.09 -5.20
C LEU A 64 4.06 -11.75 -5.06
N VAL A 65 3.10 -11.39 -5.93
CA VAL A 65 1.75 -11.97 -5.86
C VAL A 65 1.80 -13.47 -6.15
N MET A 66 2.54 -13.88 -7.19
CA MET A 66 2.73 -15.29 -7.52
C MET A 66 3.35 -16.07 -6.35
N ALA A 67 4.45 -15.56 -5.77
CA ALA A 67 5.14 -16.21 -4.66
C ALA A 67 4.27 -16.26 -3.39
N SER A 68 3.53 -15.21 -3.10
CA SER A 68 2.62 -15.16 -1.95
C SER A 68 1.54 -16.24 -2.05
N ILE A 69 0.92 -16.41 -3.22
CA ILE A 69 -0.13 -17.41 -3.43
C ILE A 69 0.45 -18.82 -3.44
N ALA A 70 1.59 -19.05 -4.12
CA ALA A 70 2.23 -20.36 -4.22
C ALA A 70 2.74 -20.87 -2.87
N ASN A 71 3.27 -19.97 -2.03
CA ASN A 71 3.84 -20.31 -0.73
C ASN A 71 2.81 -20.34 0.42
N HIS A 72 1.55 -20.02 0.12
CA HIS A 72 0.49 -20.08 1.13
C HIS A 72 0.30 -21.51 1.60
N LYS A 73 0.78 -21.80 2.83
CA LYS A 73 0.61 -23.12 3.47
C LYS A 73 -0.83 -23.28 3.94
N HIS A 74 -1.47 -24.39 3.57
CA HIS A 74 -2.67 -24.84 4.28
C HIS A 74 -2.24 -25.30 5.67
N GLY A 75 -2.49 -24.50 6.69
CA GLY A 75 -2.38 -24.89 8.08
C GLY A 75 -3.46 -25.92 8.42
N GLN A 76 -3.16 -26.78 9.40
CA GLN A 76 -4.12 -27.66 10.05
C GLN A 76 -5.41 -26.92 10.38
N GLU A 77 -6.50 -27.63 10.66
CA GLU A 77 -7.86 -27.12 10.94
C GLU A 77 -7.90 -26.13 12.11
N THR A 78 -7.28 -25.01 11.95
CA THR A 78 -7.35 -23.86 12.84
C THR A 78 -8.53 -23.00 12.37
N HIS A 79 -9.17 -22.27 13.29
CA HIS A 79 -10.31 -21.38 13.03
C HIS A 79 -9.91 -20.17 12.13
N ILE A 80 -9.12 -20.42 11.06
CA ILE A 80 -8.57 -19.38 10.18
C ILE A 80 -9.65 -18.77 9.28
N ARG A 81 -10.67 -19.54 8.87
CA ARG A 81 -11.72 -19.03 7.97
C ARG A 81 -12.41 -17.77 8.47
N PRO A 82 -12.87 -17.69 9.75
CA PRO A 82 -13.44 -16.47 10.28
C PRO A 82 -12.46 -15.29 10.31
N ILE A 83 -11.17 -15.54 10.56
CA ILE A 83 -10.12 -14.52 10.58
C ILE A 83 -9.90 -13.96 9.17
N LEU A 84 -9.74 -14.85 8.17
CA LEU A 84 -9.61 -14.45 6.77
C LEU A 84 -10.79 -13.62 6.29
N PHE A 85 -12.01 -14.01 6.67
CA PHE A 85 -13.20 -13.24 6.36
C PHE A 85 -13.13 -11.83 6.95
N LEU A 86 -12.71 -11.67 8.22
CA LEU A 86 -12.57 -10.36 8.84
C LEU A 86 -11.46 -9.53 8.21
N TYR A 87 -10.34 -10.13 7.80
CA TYR A 87 -9.26 -9.46 7.09
C TYR A 87 -9.75 -8.88 5.75
N LEU A 88 -10.41 -9.70 4.95
CA LEU A 88 -10.93 -9.26 3.65
C LEU A 88 -12.06 -8.25 3.79
N LEU A 89 -12.97 -8.47 4.75
CA LEU A 89 -14.06 -7.54 5.06
C LEU A 89 -13.51 -6.18 5.52
N GLY A 90 -12.53 -6.19 6.43
CA GLY A 90 -11.90 -4.96 6.93
C GLY A 90 -11.18 -4.20 5.84
N THR A 91 -10.42 -4.90 4.99
CA THR A 91 -9.70 -4.31 3.85
C THR A 91 -10.67 -3.73 2.82
N PHE A 92 -11.73 -4.45 2.46
CA PHE A 92 -12.76 -3.95 1.55
C PHE A 92 -13.52 -2.75 2.13
N ALA A 93 -13.94 -2.84 3.41
CA ALA A 93 -14.62 -1.73 4.08
C ALA A 93 -13.73 -0.46 4.14
N ALA A 94 -12.43 -0.63 4.36
CA ALA A 94 -11.48 0.48 4.33
C ALA A 94 -11.39 1.13 2.94
N ALA A 95 -11.39 0.35 1.87
CA ALA A 95 -11.43 0.87 0.49
C ALA A 95 -12.73 1.63 0.21
N VAL A 96 -13.89 1.13 0.69
CA VAL A 96 -15.18 1.83 0.56
C VAL A 96 -15.16 3.15 1.31
N VAL A 97 -14.64 3.19 2.54
CA VAL A 97 -14.46 4.44 3.30
C VAL A 97 -13.60 5.43 2.51
N ALA A 98 -12.50 4.96 1.91
CA ALA A 98 -11.63 5.79 1.10
C ALA A 98 -12.33 6.35 -0.14
N VAL A 99 -13.18 5.57 -0.81
CA VAL A 99 -14.02 6.04 -1.93
C VAL A 99 -14.93 7.16 -1.47
N VAL A 100 -15.72 6.92 -0.41
CA VAL A 100 -16.67 7.91 0.12
C VAL A 100 -15.96 9.19 0.54
N ALA A 101 -14.84 9.07 1.25
CA ALA A 101 -14.04 10.22 1.67
C ALA A 101 -13.46 10.99 0.48
N SER A 102 -12.92 10.31 -0.53
CA SER A 102 -12.36 10.96 -1.72
C SER A 102 -13.43 11.65 -2.59
N MET A 103 -14.64 11.12 -2.63
CA MET A 103 -15.77 11.77 -3.30
C MET A 103 -16.29 12.99 -2.52
N THR A 104 -16.22 12.94 -1.19
CA THR A 104 -16.69 14.03 -0.30
C THR A 104 -15.64 15.15 -0.19
N PHE A 105 -14.36 14.78 -0.14
CA PHE A 105 -13.21 15.66 0.01
C PHE A 105 -12.23 15.46 -1.15
N PRO A 106 -12.59 15.83 -2.38
CA PRO A 106 -11.75 15.58 -3.55
C PRO A 106 -10.42 16.28 -3.43
N SER A 107 -9.35 15.54 -3.77
CA SER A 107 -7.98 16.04 -3.77
C SER A 107 -7.48 16.24 -5.19
N SER A 108 -6.71 17.31 -5.42
CA SER A 108 -6.08 17.60 -6.72
C SER A 108 -4.58 17.43 -6.64
N LEU A 109 -4.01 16.84 -7.69
CA LEU A 109 -2.58 16.59 -7.84
C LEU A 109 -1.97 17.51 -8.90
N VAL A 110 -0.69 17.78 -8.78
CA VAL A 110 0.06 18.44 -9.86
C VAL A 110 0.59 17.35 -10.78
N LEU A 111 -0.09 17.14 -11.90
CA LEU A 111 0.26 16.13 -12.90
C LEU A 111 0.62 16.82 -14.23
N SER A 112 1.68 16.34 -14.89
CA SER A 112 2.02 16.76 -16.25
C SER A 112 1.26 15.86 -17.24
N THR A 113 0.29 16.43 -17.92
CA THR A 113 -0.54 15.75 -18.92
C THR A 113 -0.14 16.09 -20.35
N GLN A 114 0.97 16.84 -20.53
CA GLN A 114 1.47 17.19 -21.86
C GLN A 114 1.80 15.91 -22.63
N ASP A 115 1.27 15.81 -23.84
CA ASP A 115 1.48 14.70 -24.78
C ASP A 115 0.84 13.33 -24.41
N VAL A 116 -0.03 13.27 -23.41
CA VAL A 116 -0.70 12.02 -23.03
C VAL A 116 -2.21 12.17 -23.17
N ALA A 117 -2.80 11.45 -24.13
CA ALA A 117 -4.25 11.37 -24.25
C ALA A 117 -4.82 10.45 -23.16
N VAL A 118 -5.70 10.98 -22.33
CA VAL A 118 -6.48 10.20 -21.36
C VAL A 118 -7.88 9.99 -21.92
N THR A 119 -8.22 8.73 -22.22
CA THR A 119 -9.55 8.38 -22.67
C THR A 119 -10.31 7.76 -21.50
N ALA A 120 -11.16 8.56 -20.87
CA ALA A 120 -12.01 8.07 -19.79
C ALA A 120 -13.02 7.04 -20.33
N PRO A 121 -13.25 5.91 -19.63
CA PRO A 121 -14.29 4.96 -20.02
C PRO A 121 -15.68 5.58 -19.88
N GLY A 122 -16.61 5.25 -20.79
CA GLY A 122 -17.97 5.77 -20.83
C GLY A 122 -18.89 5.20 -19.74
N GLY A 123 -18.39 4.32 -18.87
CA GLY A 123 -19.12 3.72 -17.75
C GLY A 123 -18.67 2.31 -17.43
N ILE A 124 -19.33 1.69 -16.43
CA ILE A 124 -18.95 0.37 -15.89
C ILE A 124 -18.87 -0.74 -16.96
N GLY A 125 -19.68 -0.67 -18.00
CA GLY A 125 -19.67 -1.66 -19.09
C GLY A 125 -18.34 -1.66 -19.85
N GLU A 126 -17.83 -0.48 -20.21
CA GLU A 126 -16.53 -0.34 -20.88
C GLU A 126 -15.38 -0.72 -19.95
N VAL A 127 -15.47 -0.35 -18.66
CA VAL A 127 -14.49 -0.74 -17.65
C VAL A 127 -14.42 -2.26 -17.54
N LEU A 128 -15.55 -2.96 -17.43
CA LEU A 128 -15.58 -4.42 -17.33
C LEU A 128 -15.07 -5.09 -18.62
N GLN A 129 -15.40 -4.57 -19.79
CA GLN A 129 -14.88 -5.07 -21.06
C GLN A 129 -13.36 -4.90 -21.14
N SER A 130 -12.85 -3.71 -20.80
CA SER A 130 -11.41 -3.43 -20.75
C SER A 130 -10.68 -4.34 -19.75
N LEU A 131 -11.26 -4.56 -18.57
CA LEU A 131 -10.74 -5.50 -17.57
C LEU A 131 -10.62 -6.91 -18.11
N LEU A 132 -11.70 -7.44 -18.72
CA LEU A 132 -11.70 -8.80 -19.29
C LEU A 132 -10.66 -8.97 -20.38
N LEU A 133 -10.51 -8.00 -21.27
CA LEU A 133 -9.49 -8.02 -22.32
C LEU A 133 -8.09 -7.93 -21.71
N SER A 134 -7.88 -7.11 -20.70
CA SER A 134 -6.60 -6.98 -20.00
C SER A 134 -6.19 -8.26 -19.27
N VAL A 135 -7.15 -9.00 -18.70
CA VAL A 135 -6.90 -10.29 -18.01
C VAL A 135 -6.36 -11.36 -18.95
N VAL A 136 -6.86 -11.39 -20.19
CA VAL A 136 -6.48 -12.42 -21.19
C VAL A 136 -5.28 -12.01 -22.07
N ASP A 137 -4.63 -10.90 -21.76
CA ASP A 137 -3.43 -10.45 -22.47
C ASP A 137 -2.28 -11.46 -22.32
N ASN A 138 -1.36 -11.47 -23.29
CA ASN A 138 -0.15 -12.29 -23.22
C ASN A 138 0.71 -11.86 -22.02
N PRO A 139 1.23 -12.78 -21.19
CA PRO A 139 1.99 -12.42 -19.99
C PRO A 139 3.25 -11.59 -20.27
N VAL A 140 3.93 -11.85 -21.39
CA VAL A 140 5.11 -11.08 -21.79
C VAL A 140 4.71 -9.68 -22.24
N SER A 141 3.64 -9.57 -23.04
CA SER A 141 3.06 -8.30 -23.45
C SER A 141 2.58 -7.48 -22.23
N ALA A 142 1.89 -8.12 -21.30
CA ALA A 142 1.43 -7.49 -20.07
C ALA A 142 2.58 -6.89 -19.24
N LEU A 143 3.70 -7.63 -19.11
CA LEU A 143 4.90 -7.14 -18.42
C LEU A 143 5.57 -5.99 -19.18
N MET A 144 5.73 -6.10 -20.51
CA MET A 144 6.38 -5.08 -21.33
C MET A 144 5.59 -3.76 -21.36
N ASN A 145 4.27 -3.85 -21.46
CA ASN A 145 3.38 -2.70 -21.58
C ASN A 145 2.84 -2.19 -20.24
N ALA A 146 3.30 -2.77 -19.12
CA ALA A 146 2.80 -2.47 -17.77
C ALA A 146 1.25 -2.58 -17.66
N ASN A 147 0.67 -3.60 -18.32
CA ASN A 147 -0.73 -3.97 -18.12
C ASN A 147 -0.87 -4.67 -16.75
N PHE A 148 -1.03 -3.89 -15.70
CA PHE A 148 -1.04 -4.40 -14.32
C PHE A 148 -2.19 -5.37 -14.03
N ILE A 149 -3.31 -5.26 -14.74
CA ILE A 149 -4.44 -6.19 -14.62
C ILE A 149 -4.06 -7.56 -15.18
N GLY A 150 -3.47 -7.59 -16.36
CA GLY A 150 -2.94 -8.82 -16.97
C GLY A 150 -1.82 -9.43 -16.12
N ILE A 151 -0.89 -8.59 -15.63
CA ILE A 151 0.18 -9.01 -14.71
C ILE A 151 -0.39 -9.69 -13.47
N LEU A 152 -1.39 -9.08 -12.83
CA LEU A 152 -2.04 -9.62 -11.63
C LEU A 152 -2.77 -10.94 -11.94
N ALA A 153 -3.52 -11.01 -13.04
CA ALA A 153 -4.23 -12.21 -13.44
C ALA A 153 -3.27 -13.39 -13.68
N TRP A 154 -2.17 -13.17 -14.38
CA TRP A 154 -1.15 -14.19 -14.59
C TRP A 154 -0.40 -14.55 -13.30
N ALA A 155 -0.10 -13.59 -12.43
CA ALA A 155 0.51 -13.85 -11.14
C ALA A 155 -0.37 -14.74 -10.25
N ILE A 156 -1.67 -14.46 -10.20
CA ILE A 156 -2.66 -15.28 -9.48
C ILE A 156 -2.76 -16.66 -10.11
N GLY A 157 -2.96 -16.75 -11.43
CA GLY A 157 -3.10 -18.01 -12.16
C GLY A 157 -1.89 -18.92 -11.97
N MET A 158 -0.68 -18.40 -12.14
CA MET A 158 0.56 -19.15 -11.93
C MET A 158 0.77 -19.50 -10.46
N GLY A 159 0.48 -18.59 -9.53
CA GLY A 159 0.56 -18.85 -8.09
C GLY A 159 -0.33 -20.02 -7.68
N VAL A 160 -1.58 -20.05 -8.17
CA VAL A 160 -2.51 -21.16 -7.93
C VAL A 160 -2.04 -22.46 -8.58
N ALA A 161 -1.55 -22.41 -9.82
CA ALA A 161 -1.06 -23.59 -10.54
C ALA A 161 0.16 -24.23 -9.85
N ILE A 162 1.07 -23.40 -9.32
CA ILE A 162 2.31 -23.85 -8.65
C ILE A 162 2.07 -24.22 -7.18
N ARG A 163 0.91 -23.91 -6.61
CA ARG A 163 0.59 -24.16 -5.19
C ARG A 163 0.80 -25.60 -4.75
N HIS A 164 0.60 -26.56 -5.66
CA HIS A 164 0.78 -27.99 -5.40
C HIS A 164 2.17 -28.51 -5.83
N ALA A 165 3.07 -27.63 -6.27
CA ALA A 165 4.43 -28.00 -6.59
C ALA A 165 5.23 -28.39 -5.35
N GLY A 166 6.32 -29.12 -5.58
CA GLY A 166 7.23 -29.54 -4.51
C GLY A 166 7.85 -28.36 -3.75
N ASN A 167 8.34 -28.63 -2.54
CA ASN A 167 8.90 -27.61 -1.65
C ASN A 167 10.03 -26.83 -2.32
N THR A 168 10.91 -27.48 -3.06
CA THR A 168 12.03 -26.84 -3.79
C THR A 168 11.54 -25.75 -4.74
N THR A 169 10.47 -26.00 -5.51
CA THR A 169 9.91 -24.99 -6.42
C THR A 169 9.38 -23.79 -5.65
N ARG A 170 8.73 -24.02 -4.51
CA ARG A 170 8.21 -22.95 -3.65
C ARG A 170 9.32 -22.13 -2.98
N GLU A 171 10.41 -22.78 -2.57
CA GLU A 171 11.63 -22.15 -2.05
C GLU A 171 12.26 -21.24 -3.11
N VAL A 172 12.44 -21.74 -4.34
CA VAL A 172 12.98 -20.94 -5.46
C VAL A 172 12.11 -19.70 -5.73
N LEU A 173 10.79 -19.83 -5.70
CA LEU A 173 9.89 -18.68 -5.85
C LEU A 173 10.03 -17.67 -4.69
N GLY A 174 10.23 -18.17 -3.48
CA GLY A 174 10.52 -17.34 -2.31
C GLY A 174 11.83 -16.57 -2.48
N ASP A 175 12.89 -17.22 -2.94
CA ASP A 175 14.18 -16.61 -3.18
C ASP A 175 14.13 -15.58 -4.31
N LEU A 176 13.37 -15.86 -5.39
CA LEU A 176 13.14 -14.91 -6.47
C LEU A 176 12.39 -13.66 -5.96
N SER A 177 11.35 -13.86 -5.14
CA SER A 177 10.61 -12.78 -4.51
C SER A 177 11.51 -11.91 -3.61
N ASN A 178 12.37 -12.54 -2.83
CA ASN A 178 13.36 -11.84 -2.00
C ASN A 178 14.35 -11.05 -2.87
N GLY A 179 14.84 -11.63 -3.95
CA GLY A 179 15.74 -10.97 -4.90
C GLY A 179 15.13 -9.72 -5.53
N VAL A 180 13.89 -9.82 -6.01
CA VAL A 180 13.14 -8.67 -6.55
C VAL A 180 12.94 -7.61 -5.47
N THR A 181 12.59 -8.02 -4.25
CA THR A 181 12.42 -7.10 -3.11
C THR A 181 13.72 -6.33 -2.80
N VAL A 182 14.88 -6.96 -2.89
CA VAL A 182 16.19 -6.30 -2.72
C VAL A 182 16.40 -5.22 -3.77
N ILE A 183 16.08 -5.51 -5.04
CA ILE A 183 16.20 -4.52 -6.15
C ILE A 183 15.26 -3.33 -5.90
N VAL A 184 14.02 -3.58 -5.49
CA VAL A 184 13.05 -2.52 -5.17
C VAL A 184 13.54 -1.67 -3.99
N ARG A 185 14.05 -2.28 -2.92
CA ARG A 185 14.66 -1.56 -1.80
C ARG A 185 15.84 -0.69 -2.24
N LEU A 186 16.64 -1.18 -3.17
CA LEU A 186 17.73 -0.38 -3.75
C LEU A 186 17.16 0.86 -4.47
N VAL A 187 16.15 0.71 -5.31
CA VAL A 187 15.48 1.85 -5.98
C VAL A 187 14.91 2.82 -4.95
N ILE A 188 14.19 2.31 -3.93
CA ILE A 188 13.62 3.13 -2.86
C ILE A 188 14.71 3.86 -2.04
N SER A 189 15.91 3.30 -1.93
CA SER A 189 17.01 3.97 -1.23
C SER A 189 17.44 5.29 -1.88
N PHE A 190 17.12 5.50 -3.16
CA PHE A 190 17.30 6.77 -3.88
C PHE A 190 16.14 7.77 -3.69
N ALA A 191 15.08 7.40 -2.96
CA ALA A 191 13.94 8.28 -2.72
C ALA A 191 14.33 9.66 -2.13
N PRO A 192 15.30 9.81 -1.21
CA PRO A 192 15.69 11.12 -0.72
C PRO A 192 16.12 12.08 -1.84
N LEU A 193 16.90 11.61 -2.81
CA LEU A 193 17.33 12.39 -3.97
C LEU A 193 16.19 12.60 -4.96
N GLY A 194 15.40 11.55 -5.23
CA GLY A 194 14.24 11.64 -6.11
C GLY A 194 13.21 12.65 -5.62
N ILE A 195 12.87 12.60 -4.33
CA ILE A 195 11.90 13.51 -3.68
C ILE A 195 12.45 14.94 -3.64
N PHE A 196 13.74 15.13 -3.33
CA PHE A 196 14.39 16.42 -3.45
C PHE A 196 14.17 17.02 -4.84
N GLY A 197 14.47 16.29 -5.91
CA GLY A 197 14.33 16.78 -7.29
C GLY A 197 12.87 17.03 -7.69
N LEU A 198 11.94 16.15 -7.30
CA LEU A 198 10.51 16.30 -7.57
C LEU A 198 9.94 17.54 -6.88
N VAL A 199 10.20 17.70 -5.58
CA VAL A 199 9.66 18.81 -4.79
C VAL A 199 10.24 20.13 -5.25
N ALA A 200 11.57 20.22 -5.43
CA ALA A 200 12.21 21.43 -5.90
C ALA A 200 11.65 21.87 -7.26
N SER A 201 11.57 20.98 -8.23
CA SER A 201 11.06 21.30 -9.57
C SER A 201 9.57 21.62 -9.57
N THR A 202 8.75 20.88 -8.84
CA THR A 202 7.30 21.11 -8.76
C THR A 202 6.98 22.45 -8.14
N LEU A 203 7.65 22.83 -7.03
CA LEU A 203 7.46 24.13 -6.41
C LEU A 203 7.93 25.29 -7.28
N ALA A 204 9.04 25.12 -7.99
CA ALA A 204 9.56 26.13 -8.89
C ALA A 204 8.67 26.36 -10.12
N THR A 205 7.86 25.36 -10.53
CA THR A 205 6.97 25.46 -11.70
C THR A 205 5.52 25.77 -11.30
N SER A 206 5.00 25.16 -10.25
CA SER A 206 3.57 25.19 -9.86
C SER A 206 3.30 26.03 -8.60
N GLY A 207 4.36 26.50 -7.92
CA GLY A 207 4.25 27.30 -6.72
C GLY A 207 3.78 26.54 -5.46
N PHE A 208 3.57 27.29 -4.38
CA PHE A 208 3.19 26.71 -3.06
C PHE A 208 1.80 26.06 -3.03
N GLY A 209 0.92 26.35 -3.99
CA GLY A 209 -0.39 25.69 -4.09
C GLY A 209 -0.29 24.18 -4.18
N ALA A 210 0.78 23.64 -4.78
CA ALA A 210 1.04 22.21 -4.84
C ALA A 210 1.23 21.58 -3.45
N LEU A 211 1.94 22.24 -2.53
CA LEU A 211 2.13 21.74 -1.16
C LEU A 211 0.83 21.73 -0.37
N ILE A 212 -0.04 22.71 -0.57
CA ILE A 212 -1.36 22.75 0.07
C ILE A 212 -2.21 21.57 -0.43
N GLY A 213 -2.17 21.27 -1.74
CA GLY A 213 -2.82 20.11 -2.32
C GLY A 213 -2.30 18.78 -1.72
N TYR A 214 -0.99 18.66 -1.52
CA TYR A 214 -0.40 17.46 -0.90
C TYR A 214 -0.74 17.36 0.60
N ALA A 215 -0.82 18.47 1.33
CA ALA A 215 -1.27 18.48 2.71
C ALA A 215 -2.74 18.09 2.84
N HIS A 216 -3.62 18.56 1.93
CA HIS A 216 -5.01 18.15 1.86
C HIS A 216 -5.14 16.64 1.57
N LEU A 217 -4.44 16.14 0.55
CA LEU A 217 -4.39 14.72 0.20
C LEU A 217 -3.96 13.87 1.41
N LEU A 218 -2.90 14.28 2.10
CA LEU A 218 -2.42 13.58 3.31
C LEU A 218 -3.46 13.63 4.42
N ALA A 219 -4.15 14.74 4.62
CA ALA A 219 -5.22 14.86 5.60
C ALA A 219 -6.39 13.92 5.29
N VAL A 220 -6.80 13.77 4.03
CA VAL A 220 -7.82 12.81 3.61
C VAL A 220 -7.36 11.38 3.88
N LEU A 221 -6.13 11.02 3.50
CA LEU A 221 -5.55 9.70 3.75
C LEU A 221 -5.52 9.35 5.25
N LEU A 222 -4.93 10.22 6.06
CA LEU A 222 -4.83 10.00 7.50
C LEU A 222 -6.20 10.01 8.16
N GLY A 223 -7.11 10.86 7.70
CA GLY A 223 -8.52 10.92 8.14
C GLY A 223 -9.24 9.59 7.89
N CYS A 224 -9.08 8.99 6.69
CA CYS A 224 -9.61 7.66 6.38
C CYS A 224 -9.03 6.58 7.30
N MET A 225 -7.70 6.58 7.49
CA MET A 225 -7.03 5.59 8.33
C MET A 225 -7.48 5.69 9.80
N LEU A 226 -7.61 6.91 10.32
CA LEU A 226 -8.13 7.15 11.68
C LEU A 226 -9.60 6.75 11.80
N PHE A 227 -10.43 7.07 10.80
CA PHE A 227 -11.84 6.67 10.79
C PHE A 227 -11.98 5.15 10.76
N VAL A 228 -11.20 4.47 9.94
CA VAL A 228 -11.20 3.00 9.91
C VAL A 228 -10.73 2.43 11.25
N ALA A 229 -9.65 2.94 11.82
CA ALA A 229 -9.11 2.47 13.09
C ALA A 229 -10.08 2.67 14.27
N LEU A 230 -10.77 3.82 14.34
CA LEU A 230 -11.55 4.26 15.51
C LEU A 230 -13.06 4.11 15.36
N VAL A 231 -13.56 3.89 14.14
CA VAL A 231 -15.01 3.75 13.89
C VAL A 231 -15.29 2.42 13.18
N MET A 232 -14.72 2.18 11.99
CA MET A 232 -15.07 1.01 11.18
C MET A 232 -14.62 -0.31 11.83
N ASN A 233 -13.38 -0.39 12.27
CA ASN A 233 -12.86 -1.59 12.95
C ASN A 233 -13.60 -1.87 14.27
N PRO A 234 -13.86 -0.88 15.16
CA PRO A 234 -14.74 -1.09 16.30
C PRO A 234 -16.14 -1.60 15.93
N LEU A 235 -16.74 -1.12 14.85
CA LEU A 235 -18.06 -1.61 14.39
C LEU A 235 -17.99 -3.08 13.96
N ILE A 236 -16.96 -3.48 13.21
CA ILE A 236 -16.74 -4.87 12.80
C ILE A 236 -16.54 -5.77 14.03
N VAL A 237 -15.72 -5.34 14.98
CA VAL A 237 -15.46 -6.09 16.21
C VAL A 237 -16.72 -6.17 17.08
N PHE A 238 -17.47 -5.08 17.21
CA PHE A 238 -18.76 -5.07 17.90
C PHE A 238 -19.77 -6.03 17.26
N TRP A 239 -19.86 -6.04 15.94
CA TRP A 239 -20.71 -6.98 15.21
C TRP A 239 -20.37 -8.45 15.52
N LYS A 240 -19.06 -8.77 15.63
CA LYS A 240 -18.59 -10.14 15.93
C LYS A 240 -18.76 -10.50 17.40
N LEU A 241 -18.40 -9.60 18.35
CA LEU A 241 -18.32 -9.89 19.79
C LEU A 241 -19.56 -9.46 20.60
N ARG A 242 -20.39 -8.56 20.07
CA ARG A 242 -21.57 -7.99 20.77
C ARG A 242 -21.26 -7.39 22.14
N ARG A 243 -20.04 -6.89 22.32
CA ARG A 243 -19.57 -6.18 23.52
C ARG A 243 -18.74 -4.96 23.15
N ASN A 244 -18.43 -4.10 24.12
CA ASN A 244 -17.62 -2.90 23.87
C ASN A 244 -16.29 -3.28 23.20
N PRO A 245 -16.02 -2.82 21.96
CA PRO A 245 -14.81 -3.17 21.21
C PRO A 245 -13.58 -2.35 21.60
N TYR A 246 -13.78 -1.15 22.19
CA TYR A 246 -12.71 -0.17 22.37
C TYR A 246 -11.55 -0.64 23.25
N PRO A 247 -11.75 -1.38 24.36
CA PRO A 247 -10.61 -1.89 25.12
C PRO A 247 -9.64 -2.72 24.27
N LEU A 248 -10.18 -3.59 23.40
CA LEU A 248 -9.37 -4.41 22.51
C LEU A 248 -8.73 -3.57 21.39
N VAL A 249 -9.50 -2.72 20.74
CA VAL A 249 -9.04 -1.83 19.66
C VAL A 249 -7.88 -0.94 20.12
N LEU A 250 -8.06 -0.26 21.26
CA LEU A 250 -7.03 0.64 21.81
C LEU A 250 -5.78 -0.11 22.26
N THR A 251 -5.94 -1.33 22.80
CA THR A 251 -4.79 -2.18 23.14
C THR A 251 -4.00 -2.54 21.88
N CYS A 252 -4.66 -2.99 20.80
CA CYS A 252 -4.00 -3.32 19.55
C CYS A 252 -3.31 -2.10 18.91
N LEU A 253 -3.97 -0.94 18.90
CA LEU A 253 -3.37 0.30 18.38
C LEU A 253 -2.15 0.74 19.20
N ARG A 254 -2.24 0.69 20.54
CA ARG A 254 -1.15 1.11 21.41
C ARG A 254 0.06 0.19 21.32
N GLU A 255 -0.15 -1.12 21.32
CA GLU A 255 0.94 -2.09 21.45
C GLU A 255 1.53 -2.51 20.10
N SER A 256 0.68 -2.78 19.12
CA SER A 256 1.10 -3.13 17.76
C SER A 256 1.22 -1.89 16.87
N GLY A 257 0.18 -1.05 16.84
CA GLY A 257 0.11 0.09 15.92
C GLY A 257 1.25 1.09 16.11
N ILE A 258 1.59 1.47 17.34
CA ILE A 258 2.70 2.40 17.60
C ILE A 258 4.02 1.81 17.10
N THR A 259 4.31 0.55 17.41
CA THR A 259 5.55 -0.10 16.96
C THR A 259 5.60 -0.18 15.44
N ALA A 260 4.50 -0.57 14.80
CA ALA A 260 4.38 -0.65 13.35
C ALA A 260 4.52 0.72 12.67
N PHE A 261 4.01 1.79 13.28
CA PHE A 261 4.15 3.17 12.79
C PHE A 261 5.62 3.57 12.64
N PHE A 262 6.45 3.26 13.62
CA PHE A 262 7.86 3.63 13.57
C PHE A 262 8.73 2.66 12.76
N THR A 263 8.39 1.37 12.72
CA THR A 263 9.14 0.38 11.94
C THR A 263 8.78 0.40 10.46
N ARG A 264 7.56 0.85 10.11
CA ARG A 264 7.03 0.87 8.74
C ARG A 264 7.16 -0.48 8.04
N SER A 265 7.01 -1.57 8.79
CA SER A 265 7.13 -2.93 8.28
C SER A 265 6.23 -3.87 9.08
N SER A 266 5.15 -4.33 8.46
CA SER A 266 4.27 -5.35 9.05
C SER A 266 5.03 -6.64 9.35
N ALA A 267 5.97 -7.02 8.50
CA ALA A 267 6.80 -8.21 8.71
C ALA A 267 7.72 -8.07 9.95
N ALA A 268 8.33 -6.91 10.16
CA ALA A 268 9.15 -6.64 11.35
C ALA A 268 8.30 -6.59 12.64
N ASN A 269 7.00 -6.35 12.51
CA ASN A 269 6.07 -6.27 13.66
C ASN A 269 5.45 -7.63 14.03
N ILE A 270 5.66 -8.69 13.23
CA ILE A 270 5.16 -10.04 13.52
C ILE A 270 5.49 -10.51 14.94
N PRO A 271 6.75 -10.41 15.44
CA PRO A 271 7.07 -10.85 16.81
C PRO A 271 6.27 -10.10 17.88
N VAL A 272 6.05 -8.78 17.70
CA VAL A 272 5.24 -7.96 18.60
C VAL A 272 3.79 -8.44 18.62
N ASN A 273 3.24 -8.72 17.44
CA ASN A 273 1.86 -9.20 17.29
C ASN A 273 1.66 -10.61 17.87
N LEU A 274 2.63 -11.51 17.72
CA LEU A 274 2.59 -12.84 18.33
C LEU A 274 2.60 -12.75 19.88
N GLU A 275 3.48 -11.91 20.42
CA GLU A 275 3.55 -11.70 21.87
C GLU A 275 2.28 -11.04 22.42
N LEU A 276 1.72 -10.07 21.70
CA LEU A 276 0.44 -9.44 22.08
C LEU A 276 -0.70 -10.46 22.03
N SER A 277 -0.75 -11.29 20.99
CA SER A 277 -1.77 -12.36 20.87
C SER A 277 -1.70 -13.35 22.02
N LYS A 278 -0.49 -13.75 22.43
CA LYS A 278 -0.24 -14.59 23.60
C LYS A 278 -0.75 -13.93 24.89
N ARG A 279 -0.45 -12.66 25.11
CA ARG A 279 -0.92 -11.90 26.30
C ARG A 279 -2.43 -11.72 26.33
N LEU A 280 -3.08 -11.68 25.16
CA LEU A 280 -4.54 -11.68 25.04
C LEU A 280 -5.18 -13.05 25.29
N GLY A 281 -4.39 -14.10 25.55
CA GLY A 281 -4.85 -15.44 25.84
C GLY A 281 -5.35 -16.22 24.62
N LEU A 282 -4.96 -15.80 23.40
CA LEU A 282 -5.39 -16.49 22.18
C LEU A 282 -4.67 -17.84 22.00
N HIS A 283 -5.29 -18.78 21.31
CA HIS A 283 -4.71 -20.09 21.02
C HIS A 283 -3.48 -19.97 20.10
N GLU A 284 -2.37 -20.58 20.51
CA GLU A 284 -1.08 -20.54 19.81
C GLU A 284 -1.18 -21.08 18.39
N ASP A 285 -1.86 -22.21 18.18
CA ASP A 285 -2.09 -22.80 16.86
C ASP A 285 -2.82 -21.87 15.89
N THR A 286 -3.62 -20.93 16.41
CA THR A 286 -4.35 -19.96 15.60
C THR A 286 -3.50 -18.73 15.29
N TYR A 287 -2.94 -18.08 16.32
CA TYR A 287 -2.23 -16.82 16.08
C TYR A 287 -0.86 -17.01 15.42
N SER A 288 -0.20 -18.16 15.61
CA SER A 288 1.06 -18.49 14.92
C SER A 288 0.91 -18.56 13.39
N VAL A 289 -0.30 -18.82 12.91
CA VAL A 289 -0.64 -18.84 11.48
C VAL A 289 -1.28 -17.54 11.02
N SER A 290 -2.27 -17.03 11.78
CA SER A 290 -3.03 -15.84 11.35
C SER A 290 -2.18 -14.56 11.33
N ILE A 291 -1.28 -14.36 12.29
CA ILE A 291 -0.47 -13.15 12.37
C ILE A 291 0.51 -13.02 11.20
N PRO A 292 1.34 -14.04 10.85
CA PRO A 292 2.17 -13.96 9.65
C PRO A 292 1.35 -13.82 8.36
N LEU A 293 0.18 -14.45 8.29
CA LEU A 293 -0.72 -14.33 7.16
C LEU A 293 -1.31 -12.93 7.06
N GLY A 294 -1.77 -12.35 8.18
CA GLY A 294 -2.29 -10.99 8.26
C GLY A 294 -1.28 -9.96 7.77
N ALA A 295 -0.02 -10.10 8.17
CA ALA A 295 1.07 -9.23 7.71
C ALA A 295 1.26 -9.17 6.18
N THR A 296 0.58 -10.05 5.42
CA THR A 296 0.62 -10.08 3.96
C THR A 296 -0.72 -9.79 3.29
N ILE A 297 -1.86 -10.14 3.91
CA ILE A 297 -3.18 -10.04 3.26
C ILE A 297 -4.15 -9.07 3.95
N ASN A 298 -3.91 -8.70 5.20
CA ASN A 298 -4.75 -7.76 5.95
C ASN A 298 -4.21 -6.34 5.80
N MET A 299 -4.48 -5.72 4.67
CA MET A 299 -3.82 -4.49 4.20
C MET A 299 -4.82 -3.33 4.02
N ALA A 300 -5.63 -3.07 5.06
CA ALA A 300 -6.64 -2.01 5.04
C ALA A 300 -6.07 -0.61 4.73
N GLY A 301 -4.91 -0.27 5.30
CA GLY A 301 -4.25 0.99 5.04
C GLY A 301 -3.73 1.09 3.60
N ALA A 302 -3.19 -0.01 3.03
CA ALA A 302 -2.78 -0.05 1.64
C ALA A 302 -3.97 0.13 0.68
N ALA A 303 -5.11 -0.49 0.98
CA ALA A 303 -6.34 -0.30 0.21
C ALA A 303 -6.82 1.16 0.22
N ILE A 304 -6.73 1.85 1.38
CA ILE A 304 -7.01 3.29 1.50
C ILE A 304 -6.04 4.08 0.61
N THR A 305 -4.75 3.82 0.72
CA THR A 305 -3.72 4.52 -0.05
C THR A 305 -3.94 4.41 -1.55
N ILE A 306 -4.13 3.18 -2.04
CA ILE A 306 -4.39 2.90 -3.47
C ILE A 306 -5.64 3.66 -3.93
N THR A 307 -6.73 3.58 -3.16
CA THR A 307 -8.01 4.19 -3.52
C THR A 307 -7.94 5.72 -3.54
N VAL A 308 -7.43 6.35 -2.47
CA VAL A 308 -7.38 7.81 -2.34
C VAL A 308 -6.48 8.43 -3.42
N LEU A 309 -5.29 7.86 -3.65
CA LEU A 309 -4.37 8.38 -4.66
C LEU A 309 -4.90 8.19 -6.09
N THR A 310 -5.55 7.06 -6.36
CA THR A 310 -6.21 6.83 -7.65
C THR A 310 -7.34 7.85 -7.88
N LEU A 311 -8.23 8.05 -6.91
CA LEU A 311 -9.33 9.01 -7.04
C LEU A 311 -8.85 10.46 -7.07
N ALA A 312 -7.74 10.78 -6.43
CA ALA A 312 -7.11 12.10 -6.58
C ALA A 312 -6.62 12.34 -8.01
N ALA A 313 -6.05 11.32 -8.66
CA ALA A 313 -5.71 11.38 -10.08
C ALA A 313 -6.94 11.52 -10.98
N VAL A 314 -7.97 10.70 -10.74
CA VAL A 314 -9.27 10.72 -11.45
C VAL A 314 -9.90 12.11 -11.37
N HIS A 315 -9.97 12.67 -10.15
CA HIS A 315 -10.49 14.04 -9.94
C HIS A 315 -9.67 15.11 -10.68
N THR A 316 -8.34 15.01 -10.60
CA THR A 316 -7.43 15.94 -11.26
C THR A 316 -7.60 15.93 -12.78
N LEU A 317 -7.86 14.77 -13.36
CA LEU A 317 -8.06 14.58 -14.80
C LEU A 317 -9.50 14.85 -15.26
N GLY A 318 -10.41 15.18 -14.35
CA GLY A 318 -11.81 15.45 -14.66
C GLY A 318 -12.60 14.23 -15.11
N ILE A 319 -12.16 13.03 -14.73
CA ILE A 319 -12.85 11.76 -15.07
C ILE A 319 -14.06 11.59 -14.16
N ALA A 320 -15.24 11.41 -14.76
CA ALA A 320 -16.45 11.12 -14.00
C ALA A 320 -16.44 9.68 -13.50
N VAL A 321 -16.84 9.49 -12.24
CA VAL A 321 -16.89 8.18 -11.58
C VAL A 321 -18.33 7.86 -11.20
N ASP A 322 -18.88 6.79 -11.76
CA ASP A 322 -20.16 6.25 -11.34
C ASP A 322 -20.02 5.33 -10.11
N ILE A 323 -21.13 5.12 -9.40
CA ILE A 323 -21.15 4.29 -8.18
C ILE A 323 -20.67 2.84 -8.45
N PRO A 324 -21.11 2.16 -9.54
CA PRO A 324 -20.60 0.81 -9.83
C PRO A 324 -19.10 0.76 -10.05
N THR A 325 -18.51 1.72 -10.75
CA THR A 325 -17.05 1.80 -10.96
C THR A 325 -16.33 2.10 -9.64
N ALA A 326 -16.89 2.92 -8.75
CA ALA A 326 -16.35 3.18 -7.42
C ALA A 326 -16.34 1.94 -6.53
N ILE A 327 -17.39 1.10 -6.59
CA ILE A 327 -17.45 -0.19 -5.89
C ILE A 327 -16.39 -1.14 -6.48
N LEU A 328 -16.28 -1.20 -7.81
CA LEU A 328 -15.28 -2.03 -8.49
C LEU A 328 -13.86 -1.61 -8.08
N LEU A 329 -13.57 -0.29 -7.98
CA LEU A 329 -12.31 0.21 -7.46
C LEU A 329 -12.05 -0.31 -6.05
N SER A 330 -13.06 -0.32 -5.16
CA SER A 330 -12.90 -0.84 -3.79
C SER A 330 -12.52 -2.33 -3.78
N VAL A 331 -13.12 -3.14 -4.66
CA VAL A 331 -12.78 -4.56 -4.81
C VAL A 331 -11.35 -4.72 -5.33
N VAL A 332 -10.99 -3.98 -6.38
CA VAL A 332 -9.65 -4.03 -6.97
C VAL A 332 -8.60 -3.56 -5.99
N ALA A 333 -8.84 -2.45 -5.28
CA ALA A 333 -7.92 -1.94 -4.26
C ALA A 333 -7.71 -2.95 -3.12
N ALA A 334 -8.76 -3.64 -2.67
CA ALA A 334 -8.65 -4.69 -1.65
C ALA A 334 -7.84 -5.89 -2.13
N ILE A 335 -8.02 -6.33 -3.39
CA ILE A 335 -7.24 -7.42 -3.99
C ILE A 335 -5.78 -6.99 -4.17
N CYS A 336 -5.54 -5.79 -4.71
CA CYS A 336 -4.20 -5.25 -4.90
C CYS A 336 -3.46 -5.12 -3.58
N ALA A 337 -4.15 -4.64 -2.53
CA ALA A 337 -3.57 -4.48 -1.21
C ALA A 337 -2.99 -5.79 -0.66
N CYS A 338 -3.61 -6.94 -0.94
CA CYS A 338 -3.06 -8.26 -0.58
C CYS A 338 -1.73 -8.58 -1.30
N GLY A 339 -1.41 -7.87 -2.40
CA GLY A 339 -0.13 -7.97 -3.11
C GLY A 339 0.91 -6.93 -2.65
N ALA A 340 0.51 -6.00 -1.78
CA ALA A 340 1.45 -5.06 -1.16
C ALA A 340 2.32 -5.82 -0.18
N SER A 341 3.47 -6.31 -0.60
CA SER A 341 4.39 -6.95 0.35
C SER A 341 4.80 -5.94 1.42
N GLY A 342 5.02 -6.38 2.67
CA GLY A 342 5.39 -5.54 3.81
C GLY A 342 6.71 -4.75 3.67
N VAL A 343 6.98 -4.25 2.46
CA VAL A 343 8.08 -3.35 2.10
C VAL A 343 7.54 -1.92 2.13
N ALA A 344 8.28 -1.02 2.75
CA ALA A 344 7.93 0.39 2.80
C ALA A 344 7.64 0.95 1.39
N GLY A 345 6.48 1.60 1.22
CA GLY A 345 6.03 2.15 -0.06
C GLY A 345 5.53 1.11 -1.07
N GLY A 346 5.38 -0.17 -0.68
CA GLY A 346 4.91 -1.23 -1.58
C GLY A 346 3.51 -0.98 -2.14
N SER A 347 2.60 -0.44 -1.35
CA SER A 347 1.25 -0.07 -1.76
C SER A 347 1.21 0.97 -2.89
N LEU A 348 2.17 1.90 -2.89
CA LEU A 348 2.26 2.94 -3.91
C LEU A 348 2.50 2.36 -5.32
N LEU A 349 3.27 1.28 -5.41
CA LEU A 349 3.57 0.62 -6.68
C LEU A 349 2.37 -0.13 -7.28
N LEU A 350 1.28 -0.26 -6.54
CA LEU A 350 0.02 -0.86 -6.99
C LEU A 350 -1.00 0.16 -7.50
N ILE A 351 -0.74 1.46 -7.31
CA ILE A 351 -1.59 2.54 -7.80
C ILE A 351 -1.81 2.48 -9.31
N PRO A 352 -0.80 2.19 -10.17
CA PRO A 352 -1.01 2.10 -11.61
C PRO A 352 -2.05 1.07 -12.02
N LEU A 353 -2.17 -0.03 -11.27
CA LEU A 353 -3.21 -1.04 -11.50
C LEU A 353 -4.62 -0.45 -11.27
N ALA A 354 -4.82 0.27 -10.17
CA ALA A 354 -6.09 0.92 -9.89
C ALA A 354 -6.40 2.07 -10.89
N CYS A 355 -5.38 2.83 -11.28
CA CYS A 355 -5.48 3.88 -12.30
C CYS A 355 -5.91 3.34 -13.67
N SER A 356 -5.49 2.12 -14.03
CA SER A 356 -5.86 1.52 -15.31
C SER A 356 -7.37 1.24 -15.46
N LEU A 357 -8.11 1.11 -14.35
CA LEU A 357 -9.59 1.03 -14.38
C LEU A 357 -10.25 2.27 -15.00
N PHE A 358 -9.58 3.41 -14.92
CA PHE A 358 -10.07 4.70 -15.41
C PHE A 358 -9.39 5.12 -16.71
N GLY A 359 -8.71 4.20 -17.39
CA GLY A 359 -7.96 4.51 -18.62
C GLY A 359 -6.78 5.46 -18.41
N ILE A 360 -6.29 5.62 -17.16
CA ILE A 360 -5.15 6.49 -16.86
C ILE A 360 -3.86 5.78 -17.28
N PRO A 361 -3.10 6.36 -18.22
CA PRO A 361 -1.86 5.77 -18.71
C PRO A 361 -0.79 5.62 -17.62
N SER A 362 0.06 4.62 -17.78
CA SER A 362 1.14 4.30 -16.83
C SER A 362 2.06 5.49 -16.52
N GLU A 363 2.30 6.36 -17.50
CA GLU A 363 3.12 7.58 -17.33
C GLU A 363 2.52 8.53 -16.29
N ILE A 364 1.22 8.74 -16.33
CA ILE A 364 0.49 9.60 -15.38
C ILE A 364 0.37 8.88 -14.04
N ALA A 365 0.02 7.60 -14.05
CA ALA A 365 -0.09 6.80 -12.83
C ALA A 365 1.23 6.78 -12.03
N MET A 366 2.38 6.74 -12.71
CA MET A 366 3.69 6.82 -12.04
C MET A 366 4.00 8.21 -11.47
N GLN A 367 3.41 9.28 -11.98
CA GLN A 367 3.49 10.59 -11.33
C GLN A 367 2.68 10.60 -10.03
N VAL A 368 1.52 9.92 -10.00
CA VAL A 368 0.74 9.72 -8.76
C VAL A 368 1.54 8.94 -7.72
N VAL A 369 2.24 7.88 -8.15
CA VAL A 369 3.18 7.14 -7.28
C VAL A 369 4.24 8.07 -6.71
N ALA A 370 4.82 8.94 -7.54
CA ALA A 370 5.82 9.91 -7.08
C ALA A 370 5.27 10.89 -6.03
N VAL A 371 4.03 11.38 -6.20
CA VAL A 371 3.34 12.16 -5.16
C VAL A 371 3.16 11.35 -3.88
N GLY A 372 2.78 10.08 -4.00
CA GLY A 372 2.71 9.14 -2.87
C GLY A 372 4.03 9.07 -2.09
N PHE A 373 5.17 9.00 -2.77
CA PHE A 373 6.49 9.03 -2.12
C PHE A 373 6.80 10.35 -1.42
N ILE A 374 6.34 11.50 -1.96
CA ILE A 374 6.52 12.81 -1.31
C ILE A 374 5.83 12.84 0.07
N ILE A 375 4.60 12.34 0.15
CA ILE A 375 3.83 12.29 1.41
C ILE A 375 4.13 11.01 2.22
N GLY A 376 4.93 10.10 1.68
CA GLY A 376 5.06 8.70 2.09
C GLY A 376 5.58 8.47 3.50
N VAL A 377 6.25 9.44 4.13
CA VAL A 377 6.76 9.27 5.49
C VAL A 377 5.62 9.03 6.48
N LEU A 378 4.63 9.92 6.51
CA LEU A 378 3.49 9.83 7.41
C LEU A 378 2.45 8.83 6.90
N GLN A 379 2.22 8.82 5.58
CA GLN A 379 1.27 7.92 4.94
C GLN A 379 1.62 6.46 5.21
N ASP A 380 2.85 6.02 4.91
CA ASP A 380 3.30 4.64 5.07
C ASP A 380 3.42 4.21 6.55
N SER A 381 3.78 5.15 7.44
CA SER A 381 3.76 4.91 8.89
C SER A 381 2.34 4.63 9.40
N ALA A 382 1.36 5.46 9.03
CA ALA A 382 -0.03 5.29 9.43
C ALA A 382 -0.67 4.06 8.78
N GLU A 383 -0.37 3.82 7.50
CA GLU A 383 -0.76 2.61 6.75
C GLU A 383 -0.31 1.35 7.49
N THR A 384 0.98 1.27 7.82
CA THR A 384 1.54 0.10 8.50
C THR A 384 0.99 -0.07 9.91
N ALA A 385 0.77 1.04 10.63
CA ALA A 385 0.15 1.01 11.96
C ALA A 385 -1.26 0.42 11.90
N LEU A 386 -2.07 0.84 10.93
CA LEU A 386 -3.42 0.32 10.73
C LEU A 386 -3.39 -1.17 10.34
N ASN A 387 -2.59 -1.54 9.33
CA ASN A 387 -2.47 -2.91 8.85
C ASN A 387 -2.09 -3.85 9.99
N SER A 388 -0.99 -3.57 10.66
CA SER A 388 -0.41 -4.46 11.67
C SER A 388 -1.26 -4.56 12.94
N SER A 389 -1.86 -3.46 13.41
CA SER A 389 -2.73 -3.51 14.59
C SER A 389 -4.01 -4.32 14.35
N THR A 390 -4.51 -4.32 13.11
CA THR A 390 -5.70 -5.09 12.73
C THR A 390 -5.43 -6.58 12.55
N ASP A 391 -4.18 -7.02 12.37
CA ASP A 391 -3.81 -8.43 12.38
C ASP A 391 -4.19 -9.07 13.71
N VAL A 392 -3.80 -8.45 14.82
CA VAL A 392 -4.13 -8.92 16.17
C VAL A 392 -5.61 -8.71 16.48
N LEU A 393 -6.15 -7.55 16.10
CA LEU A 393 -7.53 -7.17 16.39
C LEU A 393 -8.53 -8.19 15.80
N PHE A 394 -8.40 -8.52 14.53
CA PHE A 394 -9.32 -9.43 13.86
C PHE A 394 -9.07 -10.90 14.22
N THR A 395 -7.81 -11.28 14.49
CA THR A 395 -7.50 -12.59 15.07
C THR A 395 -8.19 -12.75 16.43
N ALA A 396 -8.04 -11.76 17.32
CA ALA A 396 -8.67 -11.78 18.64
C ALA A 396 -10.21 -11.76 18.55
N ALA A 397 -10.78 -10.92 17.68
CA ALA A 397 -12.22 -10.86 17.49
C ALA A 397 -12.81 -12.18 16.97
N ALA A 398 -12.10 -12.90 16.11
CA ALA A 398 -12.54 -14.19 15.62
C ALA A 398 -12.47 -15.25 16.73
N CYS A 399 -11.33 -15.38 17.42
CA CYS A 399 -11.14 -16.37 18.50
C CYS A 399 -12.17 -16.16 19.63
N LEU A 400 -12.24 -14.96 20.19
CA LEU A 400 -13.18 -14.63 21.26
C LEU A 400 -14.65 -14.79 20.85
N GLY A 401 -14.97 -14.56 19.58
CA GLY A 401 -16.32 -14.76 19.05
C GLY A 401 -16.70 -16.24 18.94
N GLU A 402 -15.75 -17.12 18.64
CA GLU A 402 -16.00 -18.57 18.60
C GLU A 402 -16.11 -19.15 20.02
N GLU A 403 -15.29 -18.70 20.98
CA GLU A 403 -15.40 -19.08 22.39
C GLU A 403 -16.78 -18.74 22.96
N GLN A 404 -17.26 -17.49 22.76
CA GLN A 404 -18.60 -17.08 23.18
C GLN A 404 -19.73 -17.91 22.54
N LYS A 405 -19.54 -18.34 21.30
CA LYS A 405 -20.50 -19.21 20.62
C LYS A 405 -20.51 -20.62 21.22
N ALA A 406 -19.34 -21.16 21.55
CA ALA A 406 -19.22 -22.45 22.20
C ALA A 406 -19.86 -22.43 23.60
N GLU A 407 -19.60 -21.40 24.42
CA GLU A 407 -20.21 -21.21 25.75
C GLU A 407 -21.75 -21.10 25.72
N ARG A 408 -22.32 -20.52 24.63
CA ARG A 408 -23.79 -20.42 24.48
C ARG A 408 -24.45 -21.73 24.06
N LEU A 409 -23.68 -22.66 23.52
CA LEU A 409 -24.18 -23.96 23.04
C LEU A 409 -23.96 -25.06 24.09
N ALA A 410 -23.12 -24.85 25.09
CA ALA A 410 -22.89 -25.69 26.24
C ALA A 410 -23.90 -25.36 27.36
#